data_d7c8ee462015846f62eda070bf9f21f3
#
_entry.id   d7c8ee462015846f62eda070bf9f21f3
#
_cell.length_a   1.000
_cell.length_b   1.000
_cell.length_c   1.000
_cell.angle_alpha   90.00
_cell.angle_beta   90.00
_cell.angle_gamma   90.00
#
_symmetry.space_group_name_H-M   'P 1'
#
loop_
_entity.id
_entity.type
_entity.pdbx_description
1 polymer ?
#
loop_
_entity_poly.entity_id
_entity_poly.type
_entity_poly.pdbx_seq_one_letter_code
_entity_poly.pdbx_strand_id
1 'polypeptide(L)'
;MNAVSQPVAHTAAGAVRGEVDPRTGVRTWRGVPFGASTAITGRFRAPQPVDPWKGELDATRFGAPAMQGTFGLRGTVLGSEDCLNLDIVRPDTDDVLPVVVCLHGGTFVTGASHDKVLQGHHLTKATDIVYVSVNFRLGVLGYLDVRSLGDDCVANPAIHDQILALTWIKDNIAAFGGDPDQVTIMGESAGGAAVMHLMCAPGARGLFHRAIAQSPPPASVHSRIQATMWVRALTGRVGLPPNPTLDDLRAMPAEDLVRAGQSMMINSKELLQFNTSFMPTIDSATLAEHPIDTFNQGKQAPVPMIVGTNSDEASFTKALYQTAGQRLRAARRALDVFDPDNAGDVIEAYGDVGQRRDFAALMGDAVFWAPTVIVATAHRMVAPTYMYRFAYASAAMRMLGLGAMHAADLVAVYGDPYATKAAKFDRFGSKETFEKVSELMQHHWGTFFHTGAPGQDWPVYGFRHDGQPGRATAVFDTGMHVEHDPKAEHRYAWESFDMREWGANRVDFWD
;
A
#
# COMPACT_ATOMS: atom_id res chain seq x y z
N MET A 1 14.73 -2.16 41.80
CA MET A 1 14.08 -2.18 40.49
C MET A 1 14.02 -3.63 40.09
N ASN A 2 12.84 -4.23 40.10
CA ASN A 2 12.67 -5.58 39.56
C ASN A 2 13.00 -5.53 38.07
N ALA A 3 13.92 -6.37 37.63
CA ALA A 3 14.18 -6.54 36.21
C ALA A 3 12.84 -6.94 35.54
N VAL A 4 12.30 -6.07 34.69
CA VAL A 4 11.16 -6.41 33.86
C VAL A 4 11.60 -7.60 33.01
N SER A 5 10.98 -8.77 33.20
CA SER A 5 11.33 -9.95 32.40
C SER A 5 11.08 -9.62 30.93
N GLN A 6 12.11 -9.80 30.10
CA GLN A 6 11.99 -9.57 28.66
C GLN A 6 11.06 -10.64 28.08
N PRO A 7 10.06 -10.27 27.24
CA PRO A 7 9.14 -11.25 26.66
C PRO A 7 9.88 -12.14 25.65
N VAL A 8 9.75 -13.45 25.79
CA VAL A 8 10.30 -14.45 24.86
C VAL A 8 9.17 -15.19 24.21
N ALA A 9 9.17 -15.24 22.88
CA ALA A 9 8.24 -16.03 22.07
C ALA A 9 8.97 -17.20 21.41
N HIS A 10 8.30 -18.37 21.33
CA HIS A 10 8.86 -19.57 20.73
C HIS A 10 8.20 -19.84 19.38
N THR A 11 8.91 -19.54 18.29
CA THR A 11 8.48 -19.79 16.91
C THR A 11 8.94 -21.15 16.42
N ALA A 12 8.42 -21.59 15.29
CA ALA A 12 8.88 -22.82 14.63
C ALA A 12 10.38 -22.76 14.26
N ALA A 13 10.93 -21.58 14.02
CA ALA A 13 12.34 -21.38 13.67
C ALA A 13 13.25 -21.24 14.89
N GLY A 14 12.73 -20.86 16.07
CA GLY A 14 13.52 -20.70 17.30
C GLY A 14 12.92 -19.69 18.26
N ALA A 15 13.58 -19.49 19.40
CA ALA A 15 13.16 -18.52 20.40
C ALA A 15 13.52 -17.07 19.97
N VAL A 16 12.63 -16.13 20.29
CA VAL A 16 12.76 -14.70 19.94
C VAL A 16 12.54 -13.85 21.19
N ARG A 17 13.56 -13.11 21.61
CA ARG A 17 13.52 -12.24 22.77
C ARG A 17 13.20 -10.80 22.34
N GLY A 18 12.09 -10.29 22.85
CA GLY A 18 11.67 -8.90 22.67
C GLY A 18 11.98 -8.02 23.87
N GLU A 19 11.32 -6.88 23.92
CA GLU A 19 11.38 -5.93 25.02
C GLU A 19 10.00 -5.34 25.32
N VAL A 20 9.87 -4.74 26.52
CA VAL A 20 8.74 -3.84 26.83
C VAL A 20 9.21 -2.42 26.56
N ASP A 21 8.57 -1.71 25.64
CA ASP A 21 8.90 -0.31 25.34
C ASP A 21 8.62 0.56 26.56
N PRO A 22 9.64 1.22 27.15
CA PRO A 22 9.50 1.94 28.42
C PRO A 22 8.63 3.19 28.32
N ARG A 23 8.36 3.70 27.10
CA ARG A 23 7.54 4.91 26.87
C ARG A 23 6.07 4.57 26.75
N THR A 24 5.76 3.46 26.12
CA THR A 24 4.38 3.08 25.77
C THR A 24 3.87 1.92 26.61
N GLY A 25 4.76 1.11 27.18
CA GLY A 25 4.40 -0.09 27.95
C GLY A 25 3.94 -1.26 27.10
N VAL A 26 4.13 -1.23 25.78
CA VAL A 26 3.80 -2.34 24.90
C VAL A 26 4.95 -3.34 24.76
N ARG A 27 4.63 -4.60 24.56
CA ARG A 27 5.62 -5.63 24.21
C ARG A 27 5.98 -5.50 22.73
N THR A 28 7.27 -5.54 22.41
CA THR A 28 7.76 -5.42 21.01
C THR A 28 8.79 -6.50 20.70
N TRP A 29 8.71 -7.02 19.47
CA TRP A 29 9.72 -7.87 18.84
C TRP A 29 10.02 -7.28 17.46
N ARG A 30 11.24 -6.84 17.25
CA ARG A 30 11.66 -6.08 16.07
C ARG A 30 12.65 -6.88 15.23
N GLY A 31 12.50 -6.81 13.89
CA GLY A 31 13.41 -7.47 12.97
C GLY A 31 13.35 -9.00 13.02
N VAL A 32 12.18 -9.58 13.31
CA VAL A 32 12.00 -11.04 13.35
C VAL A 32 12.03 -11.57 11.91
N PRO A 33 12.97 -12.46 11.55
CA PRO A 33 13.06 -12.95 10.18
C PRO A 33 11.94 -13.96 9.89
N PHE A 34 11.27 -13.78 8.75
CA PHE A 34 10.29 -14.74 8.24
C PHE A 34 10.76 -15.45 6.96
N GLY A 35 11.77 -14.91 6.28
CA GLY A 35 12.33 -15.46 5.07
C GLY A 35 13.85 -15.47 5.09
N ALA A 36 14.44 -16.36 4.29
CA ALA A 36 15.87 -16.42 4.06
C ALA A 36 16.34 -15.20 3.24
N SER A 37 17.63 -14.88 3.31
CA SER A 37 18.23 -13.80 2.51
C SER A 37 17.97 -13.99 1.02
N THR A 38 17.56 -12.92 0.34
CA THR A 38 17.31 -12.90 -1.10
C THR A 38 18.51 -12.41 -1.90
N ALA A 39 19.69 -12.29 -1.29
CA ALA A 39 20.90 -11.80 -1.92
C ALA A 39 21.41 -12.73 -3.04
N ILE A 40 22.00 -12.13 -4.07
CA ILE A 40 22.70 -12.78 -5.18
C ILE A 40 21.86 -13.87 -5.86
N THR A 41 21.99 -15.12 -5.40
CA THR A 41 21.30 -16.28 -5.99
C THR A 41 19.80 -16.28 -5.73
N GLY A 42 19.33 -15.60 -4.67
CA GLY A 42 17.91 -15.43 -4.34
C GLY A 42 17.23 -14.30 -5.12
N ARG A 43 17.99 -13.42 -5.80
CA ARG A 43 17.42 -12.31 -6.56
C ARG A 43 16.42 -12.80 -7.59
N PHE A 44 15.26 -12.12 -7.65
CA PHE A 44 14.17 -12.38 -8.59
C PHE A 44 13.51 -13.77 -8.44
N ARG A 45 13.96 -14.61 -7.51
CA ARG A 45 13.30 -15.87 -7.18
C ARG A 45 12.21 -15.69 -6.14
N ALA A 46 11.31 -16.67 -6.04
CA ALA A 46 10.40 -16.78 -4.92
C ALA A 46 11.19 -16.87 -3.60
N PRO A 47 10.74 -16.20 -2.51
CA PRO A 47 11.42 -16.26 -1.22
C PRO A 47 11.35 -17.68 -0.64
N GLN A 48 12.30 -17.99 0.23
CA GLN A 48 12.30 -19.23 0.98
C GLN A 48 12.04 -18.93 2.47
N PRO A 49 11.39 -19.84 3.23
CA PRO A 49 11.28 -19.71 4.67
C PRO A 49 12.66 -19.51 5.32
N VAL A 50 12.66 -18.84 6.48
CA VAL A 50 13.89 -18.69 7.26
C VAL A 50 14.36 -20.02 7.81
N ASP A 51 15.68 -20.24 7.84
CA ASP A 51 16.27 -21.44 8.46
C ASP A 51 16.13 -21.39 9.99
N PRO A 52 15.84 -22.53 10.65
CA PRO A 52 15.80 -22.59 12.10
C PRO A 52 17.15 -22.24 12.74
N TRP A 53 17.10 -21.49 13.86
CA TRP A 53 18.29 -21.12 14.62
C TRP A 53 18.33 -21.79 16.00
N LYS A 54 19.54 -21.86 16.58
CA LYS A 54 19.76 -22.33 17.94
C LYS A 54 19.86 -21.15 18.90
N GLY A 55 19.33 -21.33 20.11
CA GLY A 55 19.36 -20.29 21.14
C GLY A 55 18.24 -19.27 20.93
N GLU A 56 18.49 -18.05 21.38
CA GLU A 56 17.52 -16.97 21.42
C GLU A 56 17.95 -15.82 20.49
N LEU A 57 17.09 -15.45 19.56
CA LEU A 57 17.29 -14.29 18.68
C LEU A 57 16.98 -13.02 19.47
N ASP A 58 17.89 -12.04 19.45
CA ASP A 58 17.67 -10.70 20.00
C ASP A 58 16.83 -9.84 19.04
N ALA A 59 15.55 -9.71 19.31
CA ALA A 59 14.58 -8.92 18.55
C ALA A 59 14.26 -7.57 19.22
N THR A 60 15.24 -6.92 19.83
CA THR A 60 15.09 -5.58 20.41
C THR A 60 15.44 -4.44 19.44
N ARG A 61 15.92 -4.77 18.24
CA ARG A 61 16.31 -3.82 17.20
C ARG A 61 15.63 -4.10 15.88
N PHE A 62 15.26 -3.05 15.18
CA PHE A 62 14.71 -3.20 13.83
C PHE A 62 15.66 -3.91 12.89
N GLY A 63 15.11 -4.78 12.05
CA GLY A 63 15.84 -5.40 10.94
C GLY A 63 16.15 -4.40 9.82
N ALA A 64 16.93 -4.83 8.86
CA ALA A 64 17.20 -4.01 7.68
C ALA A 64 15.94 -3.86 6.82
N PRO A 65 15.60 -2.65 6.33
CA PRO A 65 14.58 -2.50 5.32
C PRO A 65 15.06 -3.04 3.97
N ALA A 66 14.16 -3.19 3.02
CA ALA A 66 14.52 -3.54 1.64
C ALA A 66 15.44 -2.49 1.01
N MET A 67 16.30 -2.93 0.09
CA MET A 67 17.16 -2.02 -0.66
C MET A 67 16.35 -1.01 -1.45
N GLN A 68 16.64 0.27 -1.26
CA GLN A 68 15.90 1.38 -1.83
C GLN A 68 16.76 2.64 -1.96
N GLY A 69 16.43 3.50 -2.93
CA GLY A 69 17.05 4.81 -3.06
C GLY A 69 16.41 5.84 -2.14
N THR A 70 17.20 6.77 -1.64
CA THR A 70 16.67 7.92 -0.90
C THR A 70 16.29 9.05 -1.86
N PHE A 71 15.17 9.72 -1.60
CA PHE A 71 14.83 10.96 -2.30
C PHE A 71 15.75 12.09 -1.84
N GLY A 72 16.74 12.46 -2.67
CA GLY A 72 17.69 13.52 -2.37
C GLY A 72 18.76 13.70 -3.43
N LEU A 73 19.54 14.80 -3.33
CA LEU A 73 20.52 15.24 -4.34
C LEU A 73 21.70 14.26 -4.60
N ARG A 74 21.84 13.15 -3.87
CA ARG A 74 23.01 12.27 -3.95
C ARG A 74 22.74 10.80 -4.25
N GLY A 75 21.47 10.40 -4.49
CA GLY A 75 21.16 9.01 -4.91
C GLY A 75 21.75 7.95 -3.95
N THR A 76 21.66 8.18 -2.64
CA THR A 76 22.13 7.21 -1.64
C THR A 76 21.20 6.01 -1.64
N VAL A 77 21.75 4.81 -1.66
CA VAL A 77 21.03 3.55 -1.47
C VAL A 77 21.14 3.15 0.00
N LEU A 78 20.03 2.70 0.58
CA LEU A 78 19.97 2.14 1.93
C LEU A 78 19.27 0.78 1.90
N GLY A 79 19.32 0.06 3.03
CA GLY A 79 18.66 -1.24 3.18
C GLY A 79 19.57 -2.40 2.83
N SER A 80 18.96 -3.58 2.74
CA SER A 80 19.65 -4.85 2.48
C SER A 80 18.79 -5.76 1.60
N GLU A 81 19.41 -6.68 0.88
CA GLU A 81 18.73 -7.81 0.24
C GLU A 81 18.31 -8.87 1.28
N ASP A 82 18.88 -8.82 2.48
CA ASP A 82 18.44 -9.57 3.67
C ASP A 82 17.41 -8.75 4.44
N CYS A 83 16.23 -8.58 3.85
CA CYS A 83 15.17 -7.68 4.33
C CYS A 83 13.86 -8.39 4.70
N LEU A 84 13.79 -9.72 4.58
CA LEU A 84 12.55 -10.45 4.86
C LEU A 84 12.34 -10.63 6.36
N ASN A 85 12.05 -9.53 7.03
CA ASN A 85 11.79 -9.45 8.46
C ASN A 85 10.53 -8.65 8.75
N LEU A 86 9.99 -8.80 9.97
CA LEU A 86 8.80 -8.11 10.44
C LEU A 86 8.98 -7.64 11.88
N ASP A 87 8.15 -6.68 12.27
CA ASP A 87 8.09 -6.14 13.62
C ASP A 87 6.72 -6.45 14.23
N ILE A 88 6.69 -6.88 15.49
CA ILE A 88 5.46 -7.25 16.20
C ILE A 88 5.33 -6.34 17.43
N VAL A 89 4.13 -5.79 17.62
CA VAL A 89 3.78 -4.93 18.75
C VAL A 89 2.44 -5.40 19.33
N ARG A 90 2.37 -5.52 20.66
CA ARG A 90 1.11 -5.84 21.35
C ARG A 90 0.99 -5.16 22.71
N PRO A 91 -0.21 -4.98 23.26
CA PRO A 91 -0.38 -4.56 24.66
C PRO A 91 0.30 -5.53 25.63
N ASP A 92 0.68 -5.04 26.80
CA ASP A 92 1.23 -5.88 27.87
C ASP A 92 0.09 -6.63 28.60
N THR A 93 -0.53 -7.57 27.90
CA THR A 93 -1.57 -8.47 28.39
C THR A 93 -1.26 -9.91 27.95
N ASP A 94 -1.86 -10.90 28.57
CA ASP A 94 -1.77 -12.30 28.15
C ASP A 94 -3.00 -12.77 27.36
N ASP A 95 -3.93 -11.87 27.05
CA ASP A 95 -5.10 -12.16 26.21
C ASP A 95 -4.69 -12.54 24.79
N VAL A 96 -5.48 -13.41 24.16
CA VAL A 96 -5.35 -13.70 22.72
C VAL A 96 -6.10 -12.61 21.96
N LEU A 97 -5.40 -11.92 21.06
CA LEU A 97 -5.88 -10.72 20.39
C LEU A 97 -5.95 -10.91 18.86
N PRO A 98 -6.88 -10.21 18.18
CA PRO A 98 -6.86 -10.14 16.72
C PRO A 98 -5.53 -9.59 16.19
N VAL A 99 -5.16 -10.03 14.99
CA VAL A 99 -3.90 -9.65 14.35
C VAL A 99 -4.15 -8.66 13.23
N VAL A 100 -3.36 -7.59 13.18
CA VAL A 100 -3.36 -6.63 12.06
C VAL A 100 -2.00 -6.64 11.40
N VAL A 101 -1.96 -7.00 10.11
CA VAL A 101 -0.74 -7.06 9.30
C VAL A 101 -0.67 -5.84 8.40
N CYS A 102 0.28 -4.97 8.64
CA CYS A 102 0.50 -3.76 7.87
C CYS A 102 1.49 -3.99 6.73
N LEU A 103 1.06 -3.64 5.52
CA LEU A 103 1.87 -3.55 4.32
C LEU A 103 2.13 -2.07 4.04
N HIS A 104 3.39 -1.65 4.12
CA HIS A 104 3.74 -0.24 3.95
C HIS A 104 3.56 0.25 2.52
N GLY A 105 3.28 1.56 2.36
CA GLY A 105 3.25 2.26 1.08
C GLY A 105 4.63 2.68 0.60
N GLY A 106 4.67 3.61 -0.36
CA GLY A 106 5.90 4.18 -0.93
C GLY A 106 6.12 3.86 -2.40
N THR A 107 5.05 3.84 -3.17
CA THR A 107 5.08 3.72 -4.65
C THR A 107 5.82 2.47 -5.12
N PHE A 108 5.77 1.37 -4.36
CA PHE A 108 6.47 0.10 -4.61
C PHE A 108 8.01 0.18 -4.61
N VAL A 109 8.62 1.31 -4.27
CA VAL A 109 10.07 1.54 -4.38
C VAL A 109 10.74 2.01 -3.11
N THR A 110 9.97 2.50 -2.14
CA THR A 110 10.44 2.94 -0.81
C THR A 110 9.52 2.46 0.28
N GLY A 111 9.96 2.59 1.53
CA GLY A 111 9.19 2.27 2.74
C GLY A 111 9.86 1.20 3.58
N ALA A 112 9.39 1.08 4.81
CA ALA A 112 9.88 0.09 5.76
C ALA A 112 8.83 -0.21 6.84
N SER A 113 8.88 -1.42 7.41
CA SER A 113 8.04 -1.84 8.55
C SER A 113 8.12 -0.87 9.73
N HIS A 114 9.29 -0.24 9.93
CA HIS A 114 9.60 0.65 11.04
C HIS A 114 9.50 2.15 10.69
N ASP A 115 8.89 2.51 9.58
CA ASP A 115 8.56 3.90 9.30
C ASP A 115 7.79 4.49 10.48
N LYS A 116 8.16 5.71 10.88
CA LYS A 116 7.72 6.28 12.15
C LYS A 116 6.21 6.29 12.33
N VAL A 117 5.46 6.52 11.26
CA VAL A 117 3.99 6.52 11.30
C VAL A 117 3.42 5.10 11.44
N LEU A 118 4.17 4.07 11.01
CA LEU A 118 3.72 2.68 10.96
C LEU A 118 4.15 1.82 12.15
N GLN A 119 4.71 2.40 13.21
CA GLN A 119 5.20 1.62 14.36
C GLN A 119 4.10 0.99 15.22
N GLY A 120 2.86 1.41 15.07
CA GLY A 120 1.69 0.74 15.64
C GLY A 120 1.46 0.85 17.15
N HIS A 121 2.38 1.45 17.93
CA HIS A 121 2.30 1.48 19.39
C HIS A 121 1.02 2.10 19.94
N HIS A 122 0.59 3.23 19.38
CA HIS A 122 -0.64 3.91 19.78
C HIS A 122 -1.89 3.16 19.30
N LEU A 123 -1.90 2.71 18.05
CA LEU A 123 -2.98 1.93 17.49
C LEU A 123 -3.24 0.66 18.30
N THR A 124 -2.17 -0.09 18.60
CA THR A 124 -2.22 -1.32 19.40
C THR A 124 -2.87 -1.10 20.77
N LYS A 125 -2.53 -0.01 21.46
CA LYS A 125 -3.11 0.33 22.75
C LYS A 125 -4.55 0.81 22.68
N ALA A 126 -4.91 1.49 21.59
CA ALA A 126 -6.25 2.03 21.41
C ALA A 126 -7.26 0.94 20.98
N THR A 127 -6.78 -0.16 20.38
CA THR A 127 -7.65 -1.13 19.72
C THR A 127 -7.46 -2.57 20.19
N ASP A 128 -6.59 -2.82 21.16
CA ASP A 128 -6.29 -4.15 21.73
C ASP A 128 -6.04 -5.22 20.64
N ILE A 129 -4.97 -5.05 19.88
CA ILE A 129 -4.55 -5.95 18.79
C ILE A 129 -3.10 -6.38 18.91
N VAL A 130 -2.73 -7.46 18.24
CA VAL A 130 -1.36 -7.75 17.85
C VAL A 130 -1.12 -7.10 16.48
N TYR A 131 -0.26 -6.09 16.44
CA TYR A 131 0.10 -5.39 15.22
C TYR A 131 1.41 -5.95 14.66
N VAL A 132 1.44 -6.25 13.37
CA VAL A 132 2.60 -6.77 12.65
C VAL A 132 2.87 -5.89 11.44
N SER A 133 4.05 -5.29 11.34
CA SER A 133 4.49 -4.57 10.15
C SER A 133 5.57 -5.36 9.42
N VAL A 134 5.47 -5.43 8.09
CA VAL A 134 6.26 -6.36 7.27
C VAL A 134 7.16 -5.62 6.31
N ASN A 135 8.44 -6.00 6.24
CA ASN A 135 9.34 -5.63 5.16
C ASN A 135 9.25 -6.67 4.02
N PHE A 136 9.27 -6.21 2.79
CA PHE A 136 9.29 -7.03 1.58
C PHE A 136 10.11 -6.34 0.50
N ARG A 137 10.59 -7.07 -0.51
CA ARG A 137 11.41 -6.51 -1.59
C ARG A 137 10.71 -5.40 -2.34
N LEU A 138 11.49 -4.41 -2.79
CA LEU A 138 11.01 -3.18 -3.42
C LEU A 138 11.69 -2.93 -4.77
N GLY A 139 11.10 -2.04 -5.57
CA GLY A 139 11.66 -1.52 -6.80
C GLY A 139 12.10 -2.62 -7.76
N VAL A 140 13.32 -2.49 -8.27
CA VAL A 140 13.92 -3.46 -9.20
C VAL A 140 13.90 -4.89 -8.64
N LEU A 141 14.20 -5.07 -7.36
CA LEU A 141 14.34 -6.38 -6.73
C LEU A 141 13.00 -7.03 -6.36
N GLY A 142 11.94 -6.24 -6.22
CA GLY A 142 10.62 -6.71 -5.78
C GLY A 142 9.51 -6.69 -6.83
N TYR A 143 9.58 -5.74 -7.77
CA TYR A 143 8.46 -5.43 -8.67
C TYR A 143 8.84 -5.37 -10.17
N LEU A 144 10.08 -5.68 -10.54
CA LEU A 144 10.45 -5.82 -11.94
C LEU A 144 10.31 -7.28 -12.37
N ASP A 145 9.45 -7.56 -13.33
CA ASP A 145 9.32 -8.88 -13.93
C ASP A 145 10.43 -9.12 -14.97
N VAL A 146 11.43 -9.88 -14.58
CA VAL A 146 12.63 -10.19 -15.39
C VAL A 146 12.53 -11.49 -16.18
N ARG A 147 11.36 -12.12 -16.29
CA ARG A 147 11.14 -13.38 -17.03
C ARG A 147 11.46 -13.30 -18.52
N SER A 148 11.64 -12.09 -19.07
CA SER A 148 12.16 -11.92 -20.43
C SER A 148 13.66 -12.24 -20.57
N LEU A 149 14.40 -12.41 -19.46
CA LEU A 149 15.83 -12.74 -19.43
C LEU A 149 16.10 -14.22 -19.09
N GLY A 150 15.10 -14.97 -18.63
CA GLY A 150 15.23 -16.39 -18.28
C GLY A 150 14.10 -16.88 -17.38
N ASP A 151 14.03 -18.18 -17.17
CA ASP A 151 12.88 -18.84 -16.48
C ASP A 151 13.11 -19.08 -14.99
N ASP A 152 14.35 -18.91 -14.47
CA ASP A 152 14.69 -19.13 -13.06
C ASP A 152 14.34 -17.90 -12.20
N CYS A 153 13.14 -17.36 -12.35
CA CYS A 153 12.64 -16.19 -11.61
C CYS A 153 11.11 -16.20 -11.55
N VAL A 154 10.55 -15.31 -10.73
CA VAL A 154 9.11 -15.06 -10.64
C VAL A 154 8.78 -13.64 -11.07
N ALA A 155 7.54 -13.40 -11.51
CA ALA A 155 7.10 -12.09 -11.96
C ALA A 155 7.03 -11.04 -10.84
N ASN A 156 6.54 -11.44 -9.68
CA ASN A 156 6.17 -10.57 -8.56
C ASN A 156 6.87 -11.00 -7.26
N PRO A 157 8.21 -10.87 -7.15
CA PRO A 157 8.92 -11.28 -5.94
C PRO A 157 8.31 -10.72 -4.64
N ALA A 158 7.89 -9.45 -4.64
CA ALA A 158 7.30 -8.79 -3.47
C ALA A 158 5.96 -9.39 -3.04
N ILE A 159 5.10 -9.81 -3.99
CA ILE A 159 3.83 -10.47 -3.64
C ILE A 159 4.12 -11.85 -3.01
N HIS A 160 5.11 -12.58 -3.53
CA HIS A 160 5.56 -13.84 -2.92
C HIS A 160 6.12 -13.62 -1.52
N ASP A 161 6.87 -12.53 -1.26
CA ASP A 161 7.36 -12.17 0.07
C ASP A 161 6.22 -11.91 1.05
N GLN A 162 5.20 -11.17 0.61
CA GLN A 162 4.00 -10.87 1.40
C GLN A 162 3.20 -12.13 1.73
N ILE A 163 3.06 -13.06 0.77
CA ILE A 163 2.42 -14.37 1.00
C ILE A 163 3.22 -15.20 2.00
N LEU A 164 4.56 -15.22 1.87
CA LEU A 164 5.42 -15.91 2.83
C LEU A 164 5.30 -15.33 4.24
N ALA A 165 5.25 -13.99 4.36
CA ALA A 165 5.04 -13.32 5.64
C ALA A 165 3.70 -13.71 6.29
N LEU A 166 2.62 -13.72 5.50
CA LEU A 166 1.29 -14.14 5.99
C LEU A 166 1.27 -15.63 6.39
N THR A 167 1.98 -16.48 5.65
CA THR A 167 2.14 -17.89 6.00
C THR A 167 2.89 -18.03 7.32
N TRP A 168 4.00 -17.30 7.49
CA TRP A 168 4.75 -17.28 8.74
C TRP A 168 3.89 -16.78 9.92
N ILE A 169 3.08 -15.74 9.72
CA ILE A 169 2.16 -15.20 10.72
C ILE A 169 1.14 -16.28 11.13
N LYS A 170 0.53 -16.96 10.18
CA LYS A 170 -0.41 -18.06 10.44
C LYS A 170 0.20 -19.14 11.33
N ASP A 171 1.46 -19.50 11.09
CA ASP A 171 2.13 -20.58 11.78
C ASP A 171 2.70 -20.17 13.15
N ASN A 172 2.99 -18.88 13.38
CA ASN A 172 3.80 -18.44 14.53
C ASN A 172 3.13 -17.39 15.42
N ILE A 173 2.11 -16.66 14.95
CA ILE A 173 1.62 -15.47 15.67
C ILE A 173 0.98 -15.81 17.03
N ALA A 174 0.51 -17.03 17.22
CA ALA A 174 0.01 -17.51 18.50
C ALA A 174 1.07 -17.45 19.62
N ALA A 175 2.36 -17.64 19.29
CA ALA A 175 3.46 -17.50 20.24
C ALA A 175 3.64 -16.05 20.75
N PHE A 176 3.08 -15.10 20.02
CA PHE A 176 3.05 -13.67 20.38
C PHE A 176 1.69 -13.24 20.92
N GLY A 177 0.77 -14.19 21.17
CA GLY A 177 -0.58 -13.96 21.68
C GLY A 177 -1.55 -13.39 20.64
N GLY A 178 -1.28 -13.57 19.36
CA GLY A 178 -2.21 -13.26 18.27
C GLY A 178 -3.07 -14.47 17.90
N ASP A 179 -4.30 -14.18 17.44
CA ASP A 179 -5.22 -15.19 16.92
C ASP A 179 -5.01 -15.35 15.40
N PRO A 180 -4.44 -16.50 14.93
CA PRO A 180 -4.21 -16.73 13.51
C PRO A 180 -5.49 -16.80 12.66
N ASP A 181 -6.66 -17.02 13.29
CA ASP A 181 -7.97 -17.07 12.64
C ASP A 181 -8.68 -15.70 12.62
N GLN A 182 -8.03 -14.66 13.14
CA GLN A 182 -8.54 -13.29 13.15
C GLN A 182 -7.51 -12.29 12.59
N VAL A 183 -7.03 -12.54 11.38
CA VAL A 183 -6.03 -11.71 10.70
C VAL A 183 -6.70 -10.69 9.78
N THR A 184 -6.38 -9.41 9.98
CA THR A 184 -6.73 -8.30 9.08
C THR A 184 -5.46 -7.84 8.35
N ILE A 185 -5.47 -7.81 7.02
CA ILE A 185 -4.42 -7.15 6.24
C ILE A 185 -4.79 -5.69 6.03
N MET A 186 -3.82 -4.79 6.22
CA MET A 186 -4.02 -3.34 6.10
C MET A 186 -2.85 -2.68 5.37
N GLY A 187 -3.14 -1.66 4.58
CA GLY A 187 -2.10 -0.89 3.90
C GLY A 187 -2.63 0.38 3.27
N GLU A 188 -1.72 1.33 3.04
CA GLU A 188 -2.03 2.62 2.42
C GLU A 188 -1.22 2.79 1.14
N SER A 189 -1.79 3.49 0.11
CA SER A 189 -1.13 3.75 -1.16
C SER A 189 -0.71 2.44 -1.86
N ALA A 190 0.56 2.28 -2.20
CA ALA A 190 1.10 1.02 -2.71
C ALA A 190 0.88 -0.16 -1.74
N GLY A 191 0.84 0.07 -0.42
CA GLY A 191 0.43 -0.93 0.57
C GLY A 191 -1.05 -1.27 0.48
N GLY A 192 -1.91 -0.29 0.21
CA GLY A 192 -3.33 -0.50 -0.09
C GLY A 192 -3.53 -1.31 -1.38
N ALA A 193 -2.73 -1.03 -2.43
CA ALA A 193 -2.68 -1.86 -3.63
C ALA A 193 -2.21 -3.28 -3.31
N ALA A 194 -1.19 -3.46 -2.47
CA ALA A 194 -0.72 -4.78 -2.04
C ALA A 194 -1.83 -5.58 -1.34
N VAL A 195 -2.66 -4.95 -0.50
CA VAL A 195 -3.88 -5.57 0.07
C VAL A 195 -4.79 -6.07 -1.04
N MET A 196 -5.09 -5.25 -2.05
CA MET A 196 -5.93 -5.62 -3.19
C MET A 196 -5.31 -6.78 -4.00
N HIS A 197 -4.00 -6.74 -4.23
CA HIS A 197 -3.29 -7.81 -4.94
C HIS A 197 -3.33 -9.13 -4.17
N LEU A 198 -3.16 -9.11 -2.85
CA LEU A 198 -3.31 -10.30 -2.00
C LEU A 198 -4.74 -10.85 -2.02
N MET A 199 -5.76 -9.98 -2.06
CA MET A 199 -7.14 -10.42 -2.24
C MET A 199 -7.36 -11.13 -3.58
N CYS A 200 -6.63 -10.74 -4.63
CA CYS A 200 -6.66 -11.39 -5.95
C CYS A 200 -5.79 -12.65 -6.03
N ALA A 201 -4.75 -12.77 -5.20
CA ALA A 201 -3.73 -13.82 -5.29
C ALA A 201 -4.23 -15.16 -4.76
N PRO A 202 -4.24 -16.26 -5.57
CA PRO A 202 -4.67 -17.58 -5.09
C PRO A 202 -3.84 -18.08 -3.89
N GLY A 203 -2.53 -17.82 -3.88
CA GLY A 203 -1.61 -18.25 -2.82
C GLY A 203 -1.84 -17.56 -1.46
N ALA A 204 -2.60 -16.45 -1.42
CA ALA A 204 -2.93 -15.77 -0.17
C ALA A 204 -4.28 -16.20 0.44
N ARG A 205 -5.01 -17.07 -0.22
CA ARG A 205 -6.33 -17.55 0.23
C ARG A 205 -6.25 -18.25 1.59
N GLY A 206 -7.10 -17.81 2.54
CA GLY A 206 -7.15 -18.38 3.90
C GLY A 206 -5.97 -17.99 4.80
N LEU A 207 -5.19 -16.97 4.40
CA LEU A 207 -4.14 -16.39 5.25
C LEU A 207 -4.60 -15.10 5.95
N PHE A 208 -5.76 -14.56 5.59
CA PHE A 208 -6.38 -13.39 6.22
C PHE A 208 -7.91 -13.49 6.17
N HIS A 209 -8.59 -12.76 7.04
CA HIS A 209 -10.02 -12.84 7.31
C HIS A 209 -10.74 -11.49 7.09
N ARG A 210 -9.98 -10.39 7.01
CA ARG A 210 -10.47 -9.01 6.79
C ARG A 210 -9.42 -8.23 6.01
N ALA A 211 -9.86 -7.18 5.32
CA ALA A 211 -8.97 -6.32 4.55
C ALA A 211 -9.29 -4.84 4.78
N ILE A 212 -8.26 -4.00 4.88
CA ILE A 212 -8.37 -2.53 4.88
C ILE A 212 -7.41 -1.97 3.85
N ALA A 213 -7.95 -1.31 2.82
CA ALA A 213 -7.15 -0.67 1.78
C ALA A 213 -7.39 0.83 1.80
N GLN A 214 -6.38 1.58 2.22
CA GLN A 214 -6.40 3.04 2.33
C GLN A 214 -5.76 3.64 1.09
N SER A 215 -6.51 4.50 0.40
CA SER A 215 -6.06 5.15 -0.85
C SER A 215 -5.33 4.21 -1.82
N PRO A 216 -5.90 3.01 -2.11
CA PRO A 216 -5.24 2.07 -3.00
C PRO A 216 -5.28 2.57 -4.44
N PRO A 217 -4.22 2.39 -5.25
CA PRO A 217 -4.27 2.47 -6.70
C PRO A 217 -4.46 1.07 -7.32
N PRO A 218 -5.66 0.47 -7.34
CA PRO A 218 -5.85 -0.92 -7.76
C PRO A 218 -5.60 -1.18 -9.24
N ALA A 219 -5.59 -0.13 -10.07
CA ALA A 219 -5.23 -0.22 -11.49
C ALA A 219 -3.72 -0.20 -11.76
N SER A 220 -2.89 -0.04 -10.71
CA SER A 220 -1.42 0.04 -10.86
C SER A 220 -0.80 -1.33 -11.02
N VAL A 221 -0.90 -1.89 -12.22
CA VAL A 221 -0.28 -3.16 -12.62
C VAL A 221 0.29 -3.05 -14.03
N HIS A 222 1.28 -3.87 -14.36
CA HIS A 222 1.86 -3.97 -15.69
C HIS A 222 1.37 -5.20 -16.45
N SER A 223 1.23 -5.06 -17.76
CA SER A 223 1.24 -6.19 -18.67
C SER A 223 2.65 -6.77 -18.80
N ARG A 224 2.75 -8.01 -19.29
CA ARG A 224 4.05 -8.64 -19.57
C ARG A 224 4.89 -7.85 -20.60
N ILE A 225 4.22 -7.20 -21.55
CA ILE A 225 4.90 -6.36 -22.56
C ILE A 225 5.56 -5.16 -21.89
N GLN A 226 4.83 -4.43 -21.05
CA GLN A 226 5.36 -3.28 -20.30
C GLN A 226 6.53 -3.69 -19.41
N ALA A 227 6.40 -4.81 -18.68
CA ALA A 227 7.49 -5.32 -17.85
C ALA A 227 8.75 -5.59 -18.67
N THR A 228 8.61 -6.21 -19.86
CA THR A 228 9.74 -6.44 -20.78
C THR A 228 10.41 -5.14 -21.24
N MET A 229 9.62 -4.09 -21.49
CA MET A 229 10.14 -2.77 -21.86
C MET A 229 10.96 -2.16 -20.71
N TRP A 230 10.46 -2.26 -19.48
CA TRP A 230 11.18 -1.78 -18.31
C TRP A 230 12.47 -2.54 -18.04
N VAL A 231 12.49 -3.85 -18.28
CA VAL A 231 13.73 -4.65 -18.22
C VAL A 231 14.75 -4.14 -19.22
N ARG A 232 14.37 -3.89 -20.47
CA ARG A 232 15.28 -3.32 -21.49
C ARG A 232 15.78 -1.94 -21.08
N ALA A 233 14.92 -1.09 -20.54
CA ALA A 233 15.33 0.22 -20.05
C ALA A 233 16.33 0.12 -18.89
N LEU A 234 16.14 -0.80 -17.94
CA LEU A 234 17.06 -1.04 -16.84
C LEU A 234 18.42 -1.58 -17.34
N THR A 235 18.39 -2.65 -18.14
CA THR A 235 19.62 -3.32 -18.63
C THR A 235 20.50 -2.37 -19.45
N GLY A 236 19.89 -1.50 -20.26
CA GLY A 236 20.60 -0.44 -20.95
C GLY A 236 21.24 0.59 -20.01
N ARG A 237 20.55 0.95 -18.91
CA ARG A 237 21.10 1.92 -17.93
C ARG A 237 22.25 1.37 -17.10
N VAL A 238 22.24 0.09 -16.77
CA VAL A 238 23.36 -0.56 -16.07
C VAL A 238 24.48 -1.03 -16.99
N GLY A 239 24.38 -0.76 -18.29
CA GLY A 239 25.42 -1.04 -19.28
C GLY A 239 25.60 -2.53 -19.61
N LEU A 240 24.55 -3.34 -19.47
CA LEU A 240 24.57 -4.73 -19.90
C LEU A 240 24.56 -4.83 -21.44
N PRO A 241 25.05 -5.96 -22.01
CA PRO A 241 25.05 -6.15 -23.46
C PRO A 241 23.62 -6.16 -24.04
N PRO A 242 23.46 -6.01 -25.36
CA PRO A 242 22.12 -5.90 -25.99
C PRO A 242 21.18 -7.09 -25.77
N ASN A 243 21.73 -8.28 -25.49
CA ASN A 243 20.97 -9.49 -25.17
C ASN A 243 21.46 -10.08 -23.84
N PRO A 244 21.16 -9.42 -22.71
CA PRO A 244 21.63 -9.88 -21.41
C PRO A 244 20.83 -11.12 -20.98
N THR A 245 21.50 -11.95 -20.19
CA THR A 245 20.87 -13.07 -19.48
C THR A 245 20.42 -12.65 -18.08
N LEU A 246 19.60 -13.49 -17.44
CA LEU A 246 19.23 -13.31 -16.03
C LEU A 246 20.44 -13.34 -15.10
N ASP A 247 21.46 -14.16 -15.42
CA ASP A 247 22.68 -14.26 -14.62
C ASP A 247 23.56 -13.00 -14.77
N ASP A 248 23.61 -12.37 -15.94
CA ASP A 248 24.24 -11.06 -16.10
C ASP A 248 23.60 -10.01 -15.18
N LEU A 249 22.26 -10.00 -15.09
CA LEU A 249 21.56 -9.08 -14.22
C LEU A 249 21.80 -9.41 -12.73
N ARG A 250 21.81 -10.69 -12.34
CA ARG A 250 22.11 -11.12 -10.97
C ARG A 250 23.53 -10.79 -10.52
N ALA A 251 24.48 -10.81 -11.44
CA ALA A 251 25.87 -10.49 -11.15
C ALA A 251 26.12 -9.00 -10.87
N MET A 252 25.19 -8.13 -11.25
CA MET A 252 25.32 -6.69 -10.99
C MET A 252 25.29 -6.38 -9.49
N PRO A 253 26.06 -5.39 -9.00
CA PRO A 253 25.90 -4.90 -7.64
C PRO A 253 24.45 -4.43 -7.40
N ALA A 254 23.85 -4.87 -6.29
CA ALA A 254 22.46 -4.52 -5.99
C ALA A 254 22.23 -3.01 -5.91
N GLU A 255 23.19 -2.28 -5.36
CA GLU A 255 23.14 -0.82 -5.30
C GLU A 255 23.07 -0.16 -6.68
N ASP A 256 23.76 -0.71 -7.69
CA ASP A 256 23.75 -0.17 -9.05
C ASP A 256 22.39 -0.43 -9.72
N LEU A 257 21.78 -1.59 -9.48
CA LEU A 257 20.43 -1.90 -9.90
C LEU A 257 19.41 -0.92 -9.29
N VAL A 258 19.51 -0.66 -7.97
CA VAL A 258 18.62 0.28 -7.27
C VAL A 258 18.81 1.71 -7.77
N ARG A 259 20.06 2.18 -7.96
CA ARG A 259 20.34 3.52 -8.51
C ARG A 259 19.80 3.68 -9.93
N ALA A 260 20.00 2.67 -10.78
CA ALA A 260 19.45 2.67 -12.14
C ALA A 260 17.93 2.73 -12.13
N GLY A 261 17.29 1.91 -11.30
CA GLY A 261 15.83 1.95 -11.11
C GLY A 261 15.32 3.30 -10.62
N GLN A 262 15.99 3.91 -9.65
CA GLN A 262 15.65 5.25 -9.18
C GLN A 262 15.77 6.30 -10.30
N SER A 263 16.80 6.20 -11.14
CA SER A 263 16.97 7.10 -12.27
C SER A 263 15.88 6.95 -13.34
N MET A 264 15.33 5.75 -13.49
CA MET A 264 14.18 5.49 -14.37
C MET A 264 12.96 6.28 -13.89
N MET A 265 12.70 6.33 -12.59
CA MET A 265 11.58 7.07 -12.03
C MET A 265 11.73 8.59 -12.14
N ILE A 266 12.92 9.12 -11.80
CA ILE A 266 13.12 10.58 -11.70
C ILE A 266 13.20 11.24 -13.08
N ASN A 267 13.77 10.57 -14.07
CA ASN A 267 14.02 11.12 -15.41
C ASN A 267 12.92 10.75 -16.41
N SER A 268 11.91 10.03 -15.99
CA SER A 268 10.90 9.56 -16.92
C SER A 268 9.77 10.59 -17.10
N LYS A 269 9.38 10.79 -18.34
CA LYS A 269 8.15 11.50 -18.68
C LYS A 269 6.92 10.77 -18.08
N GLU A 270 7.10 9.52 -17.66
CA GLU A 270 6.09 8.63 -17.12
C GLU A 270 5.68 8.95 -15.67
N LEU A 271 6.54 9.60 -14.88
CA LEU A 271 6.13 10.14 -13.57
C LEU A 271 4.96 11.13 -13.71
N LEU A 272 4.89 11.78 -14.87
CA LEU A 272 3.80 12.66 -15.26
C LEU A 272 2.56 11.92 -15.75
N GLN A 273 2.62 10.60 -15.89
CA GLN A 273 1.56 9.73 -16.39
C GLN A 273 1.02 8.77 -15.32
N PHE A 274 1.44 8.91 -14.05
CA PHE A 274 1.13 7.97 -12.96
C PHE A 274 1.51 6.50 -13.23
N ASN A 275 2.30 6.26 -14.26
CA ASN A 275 2.88 4.97 -14.52
C ASN A 275 4.28 4.94 -13.92
N THR A 276 4.46 4.16 -12.87
CA THR A 276 5.79 3.94 -12.29
C THR A 276 6.46 2.75 -12.97
N SER A 277 7.79 2.77 -13.03
CA SER A 277 8.57 1.69 -13.65
C SER A 277 8.48 0.36 -12.88
N PHE A 278 7.94 0.40 -11.66
CA PHE A 278 7.88 -0.76 -10.77
C PHE A 278 6.47 -0.90 -10.21
N MET A 279 5.75 -1.87 -10.77
CA MET A 279 4.41 -2.28 -10.37
C MET A 279 4.30 -3.79 -10.51
N PRO A 280 3.38 -4.45 -9.80
CA PRO A 280 3.10 -5.86 -10.04
C PRO A 280 2.73 -6.13 -11.50
N THR A 281 3.10 -7.30 -11.98
CA THR A 281 2.83 -7.74 -13.36
C THR A 281 1.76 -8.83 -13.37
N ILE A 282 0.84 -8.78 -14.31
CA ILE A 282 -0.12 -9.87 -14.57
C ILE A 282 0.67 -11.08 -15.06
N ASP A 283 0.59 -12.22 -14.32
CA ASP A 283 1.55 -13.32 -14.49
C ASP A 283 0.95 -14.73 -14.53
N SER A 284 -0.36 -14.86 -14.41
CA SER A 284 -1.08 -16.13 -14.28
C SER A 284 -0.84 -16.95 -13.01
N ALA A 285 0.11 -16.58 -12.17
CA ALA A 285 0.42 -17.28 -10.91
C ALA A 285 0.00 -16.50 -9.66
N THR A 286 0.47 -15.27 -9.51
CA THR A 286 0.11 -14.39 -8.38
C THR A 286 -1.05 -13.46 -8.76
N LEU A 287 -1.03 -12.88 -9.95
CA LEU A 287 -2.11 -12.06 -10.52
C LEU A 287 -2.51 -12.65 -11.88
N ALA A 288 -3.51 -13.53 -11.87
CA ALA A 288 -3.94 -14.23 -13.08
C ALA A 288 -4.53 -13.28 -14.15
N GLU A 289 -5.13 -12.18 -13.71
CA GLU A 289 -5.76 -11.15 -14.54
C GLU A 289 -5.62 -9.78 -13.85
N HIS A 290 -6.07 -8.74 -14.53
CA HIS A 290 -6.09 -7.40 -13.93
C HIS A 290 -6.93 -7.38 -12.64
N PRO A 291 -6.48 -6.74 -11.53
CA PRO A 291 -7.23 -6.75 -10.27
C PRO A 291 -8.69 -6.29 -10.42
N ILE A 292 -8.94 -5.24 -11.19
CA ILE A 292 -10.31 -4.76 -11.47
C ILE A 292 -11.16 -5.87 -12.10
N ASP A 293 -10.61 -6.68 -13.02
CA ASP A 293 -11.33 -7.80 -13.63
C ASP A 293 -11.60 -8.92 -12.63
N THR A 294 -10.60 -9.24 -11.78
CA THR A 294 -10.79 -10.21 -10.69
C THR A 294 -11.93 -9.79 -9.75
N PHE A 295 -12.01 -8.51 -9.38
CA PHE A 295 -13.09 -8.00 -8.54
C PHE A 295 -14.43 -7.99 -9.29
N ASN A 296 -14.49 -7.54 -10.54
CA ASN A 296 -15.72 -7.52 -11.35
C ASN A 296 -16.30 -8.93 -11.56
N GLN A 297 -15.44 -9.94 -11.60
CA GLN A 297 -15.84 -11.36 -11.74
C GLN A 297 -16.12 -12.04 -10.39
N GLY A 298 -15.96 -11.35 -9.26
CA GLY A 298 -16.17 -11.89 -7.93
C GLY A 298 -15.16 -12.97 -7.52
N LYS A 299 -13.98 -12.99 -8.12
CA LYS A 299 -12.94 -14.02 -7.89
C LYS A 299 -11.97 -13.68 -6.76
N GLN A 300 -12.02 -12.48 -6.21
CA GLN A 300 -11.18 -12.05 -5.08
C GLN A 300 -11.56 -12.79 -3.78
N ALA A 301 -10.73 -12.67 -2.75
CA ALA A 301 -11.03 -13.24 -1.43
C ALA A 301 -12.35 -12.65 -0.87
N PRO A 302 -13.32 -13.49 -0.45
CA PRO A 302 -14.63 -13.05 0.02
C PRO A 302 -14.61 -12.65 1.51
N VAL A 303 -13.81 -11.65 1.86
CA VAL A 303 -13.64 -11.17 3.24
C VAL A 303 -14.21 -9.77 3.41
N PRO A 304 -14.73 -9.39 4.59
CA PRO A 304 -15.13 -8.02 4.86
C PRO A 304 -14.01 -7.03 4.55
N MET A 305 -14.36 -5.86 3.95
CA MET A 305 -13.38 -4.87 3.52
C MET A 305 -13.78 -3.45 3.92
N ILE A 306 -12.85 -2.71 4.54
CA ILE A 306 -12.86 -1.24 4.55
C ILE A 306 -11.99 -0.74 3.39
N VAL A 307 -12.50 0.21 2.63
CA VAL A 307 -11.77 0.87 1.55
C VAL A 307 -12.15 2.33 1.44
N GLY A 308 -11.21 3.19 1.13
CA GLY A 308 -11.51 4.61 0.98
C GLY A 308 -10.32 5.44 0.53
N THR A 309 -10.57 6.75 0.43
CA THR A 309 -9.58 7.72 -0.09
C THR A 309 -9.65 9.03 0.69
N ASN A 310 -8.63 9.86 0.51
CA ASN A 310 -8.59 11.20 1.02
C ASN A 310 -9.28 12.19 0.05
N SER A 311 -9.77 13.32 0.55
CA SER A 311 -10.50 14.29 -0.29
C SER A 311 -9.62 15.01 -1.30
N ASP A 312 -8.33 15.18 -1.03
CA ASP A 312 -7.41 15.99 -1.80
C ASP A 312 -6.14 15.20 -2.20
N GLU A 313 -6.31 13.94 -2.61
CA GLU A 313 -5.24 12.95 -2.87
C GLU A 313 -4.04 13.53 -3.62
N ALA A 314 -4.27 14.15 -4.77
CA ALA A 314 -3.21 14.65 -5.63
C ALA A 314 -2.94 16.15 -5.46
N SER A 315 -3.25 16.75 -4.32
CA SER A 315 -3.04 18.19 -4.09
C SER A 315 -1.57 18.63 -4.23
N PHE A 316 -0.61 17.73 -4.03
CA PHE A 316 0.81 17.97 -4.29
C PHE A 316 1.11 18.32 -5.76
N THR A 317 0.28 17.90 -6.70
CA THR A 317 0.43 18.20 -8.13
C THR A 317 0.31 19.71 -8.42
N LYS A 318 -0.37 20.46 -7.54
CA LYS A 318 -0.48 21.92 -7.63
C LYS A 318 0.90 22.61 -7.62
N ALA A 319 1.90 21.99 -6.98
CA ALA A 319 3.28 22.48 -6.96
C ALA A 319 4.10 22.01 -8.17
N LEU A 320 3.77 20.87 -8.77
CA LEU A 320 4.53 20.28 -9.87
C LEU A 320 4.16 20.87 -11.24
N TYR A 321 2.87 21.16 -11.48
CA TYR A 321 2.35 21.62 -12.76
C TYR A 321 1.99 23.10 -12.70
N GLN A 322 2.94 23.96 -13.08
CA GLN A 322 2.85 25.41 -12.85
C GLN A 322 1.94 26.15 -13.83
N THR A 323 1.83 25.69 -15.08
CA THR A 323 1.06 26.37 -16.14
C THR A 323 -0.20 25.60 -16.53
N ALA A 324 -1.25 26.28 -16.97
CA ALA A 324 -2.47 25.67 -17.47
C ALA A 324 -2.18 24.69 -18.63
N GLY A 325 -1.30 25.09 -19.56
CA GLY A 325 -0.92 24.23 -20.68
C GLY A 325 -0.20 22.94 -20.26
N GLN A 326 0.60 22.97 -19.18
CA GLN A 326 1.20 21.73 -18.62
C GLN A 326 0.10 20.81 -18.06
N ARG A 327 -0.85 21.36 -17.31
CA ARG A 327 -1.95 20.59 -16.71
C ARG A 327 -2.86 19.96 -17.76
N LEU A 328 -3.28 20.73 -18.75
CA LEU A 328 -4.11 20.21 -19.86
C LEU A 328 -3.43 19.07 -20.61
N ARG A 329 -2.15 19.23 -20.96
CA ARG A 329 -1.39 18.15 -21.62
C ARG A 329 -1.20 16.93 -20.71
N ALA A 330 -0.94 17.13 -19.42
CA ALA A 330 -0.78 16.02 -18.48
C ALA A 330 -2.09 15.26 -18.27
N ALA A 331 -3.23 15.96 -18.13
CA ALA A 331 -4.55 15.34 -18.01
C ALA A 331 -4.87 14.48 -19.24
N ARG A 332 -4.76 15.07 -20.45
CA ARG A 332 -4.97 14.32 -21.70
C ARG A 332 -4.07 13.10 -21.77
N ARG A 333 -2.78 13.29 -21.57
CA ARG A 333 -1.80 12.21 -21.70
C ARG A 333 -2.03 11.08 -20.69
N ALA A 334 -2.45 11.42 -19.46
CA ALA A 334 -2.73 10.43 -18.42
C ALA A 334 -3.94 9.55 -18.76
N LEU A 335 -4.96 10.12 -19.41
CA LEU A 335 -6.19 9.43 -19.75
C LEU A 335 -6.16 8.78 -21.14
N ASP A 336 -5.65 9.47 -22.15
CA ASP A 336 -5.57 8.96 -23.55
C ASP A 336 -4.73 7.68 -23.64
N VAL A 337 -3.84 7.44 -22.68
CA VAL A 337 -3.05 6.20 -22.56
C VAL A 337 -3.92 5.00 -22.25
N PHE A 338 -5.00 5.19 -21.52
CA PHE A 338 -5.94 4.12 -21.17
C PHE A 338 -7.08 4.07 -22.16
N ASP A 339 -7.86 5.12 -22.26
CA ASP A 339 -9.09 5.18 -23.04
C ASP A 339 -9.22 6.55 -23.75
N PRO A 340 -8.65 6.70 -24.96
CA PRO A 340 -8.68 7.95 -25.70
C PRO A 340 -10.09 8.36 -26.14
N ASP A 341 -11.01 7.40 -26.27
CA ASP A 341 -12.36 7.65 -26.77
C ASP A 341 -13.22 8.33 -25.68
N ASN A 342 -13.06 7.92 -24.41
CA ASN A 342 -13.81 8.44 -23.26
C ASN A 342 -13.02 9.48 -22.42
N ALA A 343 -11.73 9.70 -22.69
CA ALA A 343 -10.90 10.66 -21.96
C ALA A 343 -11.46 12.10 -21.96
N GLY A 344 -12.12 12.49 -23.05
CA GLY A 344 -12.74 13.81 -23.21
C GLY A 344 -13.85 14.04 -22.21
N ASP A 345 -14.75 13.13 -22.07
CA ASP A 345 -15.94 13.20 -21.20
C ASP A 345 -15.53 13.24 -19.73
N VAL A 346 -14.51 12.42 -19.37
CA VAL A 346 -13.93 12.46 -18.02
C VAL A 346 -13.33 13.82 -17.71
N ILE A 347 -12.53 14.41 -18.62
CA ILE A 347 -11.93 15.73 -18.40
C ILE A 347 -13.00 16.80 -18.24
N GLU A 348 -14.06 16.78 -19.05
CA GLU A 348 -15.16 17.73 -19.01
C GLU A 348 -15.90 17.72 -17.67
N ALA A 349 -16.08 16.54 -17.07
CA ALA A 349 -16.72 16.39 -15.76
C ALA A 349 -15.99 17.11 -14.62
N TYR A 350 -14.71 17.44 -14.78
CA TYR A 350 -13.90 18.18 -13.80
C TYR A 350 -13.81 19.67 -14.06
N GLY A 351 -14.57 20.20 -15.03
CA GLY A 351 -14.60 21.63 -15.36
C GLY A 351 -13.32 22.13 -16.03
N ASP A 352 -12.68 23.17 -15.50
CA ASP A 352 -11.46 23.74 -16.10
C ASP A 352 -10.19 23.10 -15.51
N VAL A 353 -9.77 21.97 -16.05
CA VAL A 353 -8.51 21.30 -15.65
C VAL A 353 -7.24 22.13 -15.96
N GLY A 354 -7.36 23.28 -16.60
CA GLY A 354 -6.35 24.32 -16.63
C GLY A 354 -6.14 24.96 -15.24
N GLN A 355 -7.13 24.93 -14.36
CA GLN A 355 -7.01 25.36 -12.97
C GLN A 355 -6.33 24.31 -12.11
N ARG A 356 -5.53 24.75 -11.11
CA ARG A 356 -4.76 23.86 -10.24
C ARG A 356 -5.65 22.92 -9.41
N ARG A 357 -6.83 23.39 -8.97
CA ARG A 357 -7.75 22.64 -8.14
C ARG A 357 -8.39 21.50 -8.92
N ASP A 358 -8.95 21.80 -10.08
CA ASP A 358 -9.70 20.85 -10.89
C ASP A 358 -8.76 19.78 -11.48
N PHE A 359 -7.55 20.21 -11.90
CA PHE A 359 -6.50 19.29 -12.29
C PHE A 359 -6.10 18.32 -11.16
N ALA A 360 -5.87 18.82 -9.93
CA ALA A 360 -5.52 17.98 -8.81
C ALA A 360 -6.66 17.01 -8.43
N ALA A 361 -7.93 17.44 -8.53
CA ALA A 361 -9.08 16.59 -8.30
C ALA A 361 -9.15 15.46 -9.34
N LEU A 362 -9.03 15.78 -10.64
CA LEU A 362 -8.99 14.80 -11.72
C LEU A 362 -7.89 13.76 -11.49
N MET A 363 -6.66 14.22 -11.21
CA MET A 363 -5.52 13.32 -11.06
C MET A 363 -5.61 12.44 -9.82
N GLY A 364 -6.15 12.96 -8.71
CA GLY A 364 -6.42 12.17 -7.51
C GLY A 364 -7.51 11.12 -7.73
N ASP A 365 -8.55 11.50 -8.44
CA ASP A 365 -9.64 10.58 -8.75
C ASP A 365 -9.22 9.51 -9.77
N ALA A 366 -8.42 9.85 -10.76
CA ALA A 366 -7.90 8.90 -11.75
C ALA A 366 -7.06 7.78 -11.13
N VAL A 367 -6.20 8.12 -10.17
CA VAL A 367 -5.27 7.15 -9.56
C VAL A 367 -5.92 6.38 -8.41
N PHE A 368 -6.69 7.08 -7.57
CA PHE A 368 -7.15 6.52 -6.29
C PHE A 368 -8.66 6.34 -6.23
N TRP A 369 -9.45 7.40 -6.37
CA TRP A 369 -10.87 7.34 -6.04
C TRP A 369 -11.69 6.54 -7.07
N ALA A 370 -11.55 6.79 -8.36
CA ALA A 370 -12.35 6.11 -9.38
C ALA A 370 -12.12 4.59 -9.40
N PRO A 371 -10.87 4.09 -9.44
CA PRO A 371 -10.63 2.65 -9.39
C PRO A 371 -11.05 2.04 -8.05
N THR A 372 -10.96 2.79 -6.93
CA THR A 372 -11.47 2.33 -5.62
C THR A 372 -12.99 2.17 -5.63
N VAL A 373 -13.74 3.10 -6.23
CA VAL A 373 -15.20 3.01 -6.38
C VAL A 373 -15.61 1.80 -7.22
N ILE A 374 -14.88 1.50 -8.29
CA ILE A 374 -15.13 0.31 -9.13
C ILE A 374 -14.96 -0.95 -8.29
N VAL A 375 -13.82 -1.08 -7.59
CA VAL A 375 -13.54 -2.24 -6.74
C VAL A 375 -14.56 -2.37 -5.60
N ALA A 376 -14.91 -1.29 -4.91
CA ALA A 376 -15.92 -1.31 -3.85
C ALA A 376 -17.30 -1.73 -4.37
N THR A 377 -17.67 -1.24 -5.58
CA THR A 377 -18.93 -1.59 -6.24
C THR A 377 -19.00 -3.08 -6.60
N ALA A 378 -17.88 -3.65 -7.03
CA ALA A 378 -17.79 -5.07 -7.35
C ALA A 378 -17.74 -5.92 -6.06
N HIS A 379 -16.92 -5.55 -5.09
CA HIS A 379 -16.71 -6.34 -3.88
C HIS A 379 -17.94 -6.46 -2.99
N ARG A 380 -18.78 -5.42 -2.91
CA ARG A 380 -20.04 -5.46 -2.14
C ARG A 380 -20.99 -6.60 -2.56
N MET A 381 -20.82 -7.16 -3.74
CA MET A 381 -21.61 -8.30 -4.22
C MET A 381 -21.10 -9.64 -3.67
N VAL A 382 -19.90 -9.63 -3.09
CA VAL A 382 -19.19 -10.83 -2.61
C VAL A 382 -19.10 -10.84 -1.08
N ALA A 383 -18.82 -9.69 -0.45
CA ALA A 383 -18.66 -9.57 1.00
C ALA A 383 -19.02 -8.17 1.49
N PRO A 384 -19.29 -7.99 2.81
CA PRO A 384 -19.52 -6.68 3.41
C PRO A 384 -18.38 -5.71 3.07
N THR A 385 -18.76 -4.57 2.48
CA THR A 385 -17.83 -3.52 2.06
C THR A 385 -18.20 -2.22 2.74
N TYR A 386 -17.24 -1.52 3.29
CA TYR A 386 -17.41 -0.25 3.99
C TYR A 386 -16.50 0.78 3.31
N MET A 387 -17.08 1.89 2.85
CA MET A 387 -16.34 2.93 2.17
C MET A 387 -16.20 4.17 3.04
N TYR A 388 -15.00 4.79 3.03
CA TYR A 388 -14.76 6.05 3.69
C TYR A 388 -14.17 7.10 2.77
N ARG A 389 -14.31 8.36 3.20
CA ARG A 389 -13.58 9.51 2.69
C ARG A 389 -12.99 10.29 3.86
N PHE A 390 -11.67 10.41 3.89
CA PHE A 390 -11.01 11.26 4.86
C PHE A 390 -10.94 12.69 4.34
N ALA A 391 -11.59 13.60 5.03
CA ALA A 391 -11.76 15.01 4.63
C ALA A 391 -11.19 15.99 5.66
N TYR A 392 -10.67 15.49 6.79
CA TYR A 392 -10.03 16.35 7.77
C TYR A 392 -8.73 16.93 7.22
N ALA A 393 -8.61 18.25 7.36
CA ALA A 393 -7.37 18.96 7.14
C ALA A 393 -7.16 19.97 8.26
N SER A 394 -5.95 20.06 8.82
CA SER A 394 -5.61 21.09 9.80
C SER A 394 -5.70 22.51 9.20
N ALA A 395 -5.74 23.51 10.06
CA ALA A 395 -5.69 24.91 9.62
C ALA A 395 -4.45 25.19 8.76
N ALA A 396 -3.30 24.60 9.12
CA ALA A 396 -2.07 24.73 8.36
C ALA A 396 -2.17 24.10 6.96
N MET A 397 -2.71 22.88 6.85
CA MET A 397 -2.88 22.20 5.56
C MET A 397 -3.87 22.92 4.64
N ARG A 398 -4.95 23.48 5.20
CA ARG A 398 -5.87 24.35 4.44
C ARG A 398 -5.20 25.64 3.94
N MET A 399 -4.43 26.33 4.79
CA MET A 399 -3.66 27.52 4.41
C MET A 399 -2.66 27.26 3.28
N LEU A 400 -2.01 26.10 3.28
CA LEU A 400 -1.09 25.68 2.22
C LEU A 400 -1.81 25.21 0.94
N GLY A 401 -3.15 25.10 0.96
CA GLY A 401 -3.95 24.61 -0.17
C GLY A 401 -3.78 23.10 -0.42
N LEU A 402 -3.27 22.36 0.57
CA LEU A 402 -3.02 20.92 0.46
C LEU A 402 -4.24 20.07 0.86
N GLY A 403 -5.10 20.59 1.76
CA GLY A 403 -6.29 19.86 2.19
C GLY A 403 -5.97 18.54 2.88
N ALA A 404 -6.87 17.57 2.77
CA ALA A 404 -6.65 16.19 3.18
C ALA A 404 -5.90 15.44 2.05
N MET A 405 -4.59 15.69 1.97
CA MET A 405 -3.73 15.14 0.93
C MET A 405 -3.50 13.63 1.11
N HIS A 406 -2.88 13.00 0.11
CA HIS A 406 -2.49 11.59 0.16
C HIS A 406 -1.75 11.23 1.45
N ALA A 407 -2.12 10.10 2.06
CA ALA A 407 -1.60 9.59 3.34
C ALA A 407 -1.93 10.44 4.59
N ALA A 408 -2.81 11.45 4.49
CA ALA A 408 -3.19 12.26 5.66
C ALA A 408 -3.99 11.44 6.71
N ASP A 409 -4.74 10.44 6.28
CA ASP A 409 -5.51 9.54 7.15
C ASP A 409 -4.63 8.61 8.00
N LEU A 410 -3.41 8.27 7.55
CA LEU A 410 -2.48 7.43 8.33
C LEU A 410 -2.21 8.00 9.71
N VAL A 411 -1.95 9.31 9.81
CA VAL A 411 -1.63 9.93 11.10
C VAL A 411 -2.81 9.82 12.06
N ALA A 412 -4.04 9.91 11.56
CA ALA A 412 -5.25 9.75 12.37
C ALA A 412 -5.48 8.29 12.79
N VAL A 413 -5.31 7.32 11.88
CA VAL A 413 -5.47 5.89 12.18
C VAL A 413 -4.43 5.42 13.21
N TYR A 414 -3.15 5.76 13.01
CA TYR A 414 -2.09 5.32 13.91
C TYR A 414 -2.05 6.09 15.24
N GLY A 415 -2.60 7.30 15.29
CA GLY A 415 -2.78 8.07 16.51
C GLY A 415 -1.48 8.58 17.14
N ASP A 416 -0.32 8.47 16.48
CA ASP A 416 0.94 9.01 16.96
C ASP A 416 1.15 10.47 16.49
N PRO A 417 0.90 11.46 17.37
CA PRO A 417 1.00 12.85 16.99
C PRO A 417 2.44 13.34 16.78
N TYR A 418 3.42 12.49 17.04
CA TYR A 418 4.85 12.82 16.93
C TYR A 418 5.55 12.02 15.82
N ALA A 419 4.83 11.13 15.13
CA ALA A 419 5.39 10.24 14.11
C ALA A 419 6.11 10.98 12.99
N THR A 420 5.58 12.11 12.54
CA THR A 420 6.14 12.86 11.42
C THR A 420 6.19 14.37 11.70
N LYS A 421 6.95 15.11 10.86
CA LYS A 421 6.88 16.57 10.88
C LYS A 421 5.49 17.06 10.44
N ALA A 422 4.84 16.37 9.50
CA ALA A 422 3.49 16.66 9.08
C ALA A 422 2.50 16.52 10.24
N ALA A 423 2.60 15.47 11.05
CA ALA A 423 1.77 15.29 12.24
C ALA A 423 1.84 16.48 13.22
N LYS A 424 3.01 17.14 13.33
CA LYS A 424 3.15 18.38 14.12
C LYS A 424 2.41 19.56 13.49
N PHE A 425 2.41 19.66 12.16
CA PHE A 425 1.64 20.66 11.42
C PHE A 425 0.14 20.39 11.51
N ASP A 426 -0.29 19.13 11.49
CA ASP A 426 -1.70 18.76 11.60
C ASP A 426 -2.31 19.14 12.94
N ARG A 427 -1.50 19.24 13.99
CA ARG A 427 -1.94 19.72 15.31
C ARG A 427 -1.91 21.23 15.45
N PHE A 428 -1.23 21.98 14.57
CA PHE A 428 -1.11 23.44 14.71
C PHE A 428 -2.46 24.12 14.51
N GLY A 429 -2.97 24.72 15.57
CA GLY A 429 -4.26 25.40 15.62
C GLY A 429 -5.50 24.48 15.61
N SER A 430 -5.33 23.14 15.71
CA SER A 430 -6.44 22.17 15.57
C SER A 430 -6.24 20.90 16.38
N LYS A 431 -5.45 20.95 17.47
CA LYS A 431 -5.07 19.77 18.24
C LYS A 431 -6.26 18.93 18.72
N GLU A 432 -7.22 19.55 19.41
CA GLU A 432 -8.40 18.85 19.95
C GLU A 432 -9.26 18.21 18.85
N THR A 433 -9.43 18.92 17.73
CA THR A 433 -10.20 18.36 16.59
C THR A 433 -9.46 17.18 15.97
N PHE A 434 -8.15 17.26 15.82
CA PHE A 434 -7.35 16.15 15.29
C PHE A 434 -7.42 14.93 16.22
N GLU A 435 -7.26 15.12 17.53
CA GLU A 435 -7.34 14.04 18.54
C GLU A 435 -8.70 13.37 18.48
N LYS A 436 -9.79 14.14 18.39
CA LYS A 436 -11.15 13.61 18.22
C LYS A 436 -11.31 12.78 16.93
N VAL A 437 -10.80 13.26 15.80
CA VAL A 437 -10.88 12.52 14.53
C VAL A 437 -10.05 11.24 14.60
N SER A 438 -8.88 11.29 15.23
CA SER A 438 -8.04 10.12 15.45
C SER A 438 -8.73 9.08 16.32
N GLU A 439 -9.34 9.48 17.43
CA GLU A 439 -10.11 8.59 18.32
C GLU A 439 -11.29 7.94 17.57
N LEU A 440 -12.01 8.70 16.74
CA LEU A 440 -13.10 8.17 15.92
C LEU A 440 -12.60 7.12 14.93
N MET A 441 -11.53 7.41 14.20
CA MET A 441 -10.96 6.45 13.24
C MET A 441 -10.45 5.21 13.95
N GLN A 442 -9.71 5.35 15.05
CA GLN A 442 -9.24 4.21 15.84
C GLN A 442 -10.39 3.37 16.40
N HIS A 443 -11.48 4.00 16.82
CA HIS A 443 -12.68 3.30 17.28
C HIS A 443 -13.28 2.42 16.16
N HIS A 444 -13.48 2.97 14.96
CA HIS A 444 -14.08 2.25 13.84
C HIS A 444 -13.14 1.16 13.29
N TRP A 445 -11.83 1.46 13.14
CA TRP A 445 -10.85 0.47 12.74
C TRP A 445 -10.72 -0.65 13.78
N GLY A 446 -10.66 -0.30 15.06
CA GLY A 446 -10.61 -1.26 16.16
C GLY A 446 -11.84 -2.17 16.18
N THR A 447 -13.05 -1.59 16.07
CA THR A 447 -14.28 -2.39 15.98
C THR A 447 -14.23 -3.35 14.80
N PHE A 448 -13.73 -2.90 13.64
CA PHE A 448 -13.58 -3.75 12.46
C PHE A 448 -12.54 -4.85 12.65
N PHE A 449 -11.41 -4.58 13.30
CA PHE A 449 -10.40 -5.61 13.59
C PHE A 449 -10.96 -6.77 14.41
N HIS A 450 -11.87 -6.49 15.34
CA HIS A 450 -12.49 -7.49 16.19
C HIS A 450 -13.69 -8.18 15.56
N THR A 451 -14.54 -7.46 14.82
CA THR A 451 -15.86 -7.95 14.41
C THR A 451 -16.07 -8.13 12.92
N GLY A 452 -15.22 -7.51 12.08
CA GLY A 452 -15.42 -7.44 10.63
C GLY A 452 -16.45 -6.39 10.19
N ALA A 453 -16.95 -5.56 11.12
CA ALA A 453 -17.81 -4.41 10.85
C ALA A 453 -17.33 -3.19 11.64
N PRO A 454 -17.33 -1.97 11.09
CA PRO A 454 -16.75 -0.79 11.75
C PRO A 454 -17.67 -0.15 12.80
N GLY A 455 -18.89 -0.65 13.01
CA GLY A 455 -19.88 -0.13 13.93
C GLY A 455 -21.24 0.09 13.25
N GLN A 456 -22.28 0.33 14.07
CA GLN A 456 -23.66 0.47 13.56
C GLN A 456 -23.92 1.80 12.83
N ASP A 457 -23.17 2.82 13.12
CA ASP A 457 -23.23 4.16 12.54
C ASP A 457 -22.50 4.28 11.19
N TRP A 458 -21.77 3.22 10.78
CA TRP A 458 -21.14 3.12 9.48
C TRP A 458 -21.80 1.99 8.65
N PRO A 459 -22.82 2.30 7.84
CA PRO A 459 -23.53 1.31 7.06
C PRO A 459 -22.66 0.73 5.93
N VAL A 460 -23.01 -0.48 5.51
CA VAL A 460 -22.37 -1.13 4.37
C VAL A 460 -22.51 -0.31 3.07
N TYR A 461 -21.52 -0.34 2.23
CA TYR A 461 -21.52 0.20 0.87
C TYR A 461 -22.36 -0.73 -0.03
N GLY A 462 -23.65 -0.80 0.22
CA GLY A 462 -24.56 -1.80 -0.34
C GLY A 462 -25.74 -1.18 -1.08
N PHE A 463 -26.84 -1.89 -1.06
CA PHE A 463 -28.11 -1.42 -1.57
C PHE A 463 -28.93 -0.77 -0.46
N ARG A 464 -29.73 0.24 -0.82
CA ARG A 464 -30.73 0.84 0.06
C ARG A 464 -31.90 -0.12 0.22
N HIS A 465 -32.77 0.14 1.19
CA HIS A 465 -34.00 -0.65 1.41
C HIS A 465 -34.94 -0.69 0.19
N ASP A 466 -34.86 0.31 -0.69
CA ASP A 466 -35.61 0.39 -1.94
C ASP A 466 -34.94 -0.38 -3.11
N GLY A 467 -33.85 -1.10 -2.84
CA GLY A 467 -33.08 -1.87 -3.82
C GLY A 467 -32.13 -1.04 -4.69
N GLN A 468 -32.10 0.29 -4.51
CA GLN A 468 -31.16 1.15 -5.23
C GLN A 468 -29.76 1.09 -4.59
N PRO A 469 -28.68 1.32 -5.40
CA PRO A 469 -27.33 1.40 -4.85
C PRO A 469 -27.24 2.45 -3.74
N GLY A 470 -26.91 2.02 -2.52
CA GLY A 470 -26.80 2.90 -1.35
C GLY A 470 -25.54 3.75 -1.38
N ARG A 471 -24.41 3.12 -1.76
CA ARG A 471 -23.08 3.75 -1.82
C ARG A 471 -22.77 4.61 -0.61
N ALA A 472 -23.15 4.11 0.60
CA ALA A 472 -22.90 4.80 1.85
C ALA A 472 -21.39 4.96 2.07
N THR A 473 -20.95 6.18 2.27
CA THR A 473 -19.56 6.55 2.49
C THR A 473 -19.43 7.32 3.78
N ALA A 474 -18.65 6.80 4.74
CA ALA A 474 -18.34 7.50 5.97
C ALA A 474 -17.35 8.62 5.68
N VAL A 475 -17.70 9.85 6.02
CA VAL A 475 -16.85 11.02 5.84
C VAL A 475 -16.28 11.43 7.20
N PHE A 476 -14.94 11.39 7.30
CA PHE A 476 -14.19 11.84 8.47
C PHE A 476 -13.64 13.25 8.23
N ASP A 477 -14.29 14.25 8.83
CA ASP A 477 -13.86 15.64 8.79
C ASP A 477 -13.55 16.17 10.20
N THR A 478 -14.39 16.96 10.82
CA THR A 478 -14.31 17.36 12.24
C THR A 478 -15.05 16.39 13.16
N GLY A 479 -15.66 15.38 12.60
CA GLY A 479 -16.41 14.30 13.18
C GLY A 479 -16.56 13.18 12.16
N MET A 480 -17.65 12.40 12.25
CA MET A 480 -18.03 11.41 11.24
C MET A 480 -19.50 11.60 10.87
N HIS A 481 -19.80 11.53 9.58
CA HIS A 481 -21.17 11.48 9.04
C HIS A 481 -21.18 10.59 7.80
N VAL A 482 -22.38 10.20 7.34
CA VAL A 482 -22.53 9.34 6.17
C VAL A 482 -23.11 10.15 5.01
N GLU A 483 -22.42 10.09 3.86
CA GLU A 483 -22.93 10.58 2.59
C GLU A 483 -23.34 9.39 1.69
N HIS A 484 -24.33 9.58 0.84
CA HIS A 484 -24.75 8.57 -0.12
C HIS A 484 -24.34 8.97 -1.53
N ASP A 485 -23.52 8.13 -2.17
CA ASP A 485 -22.99 8.33 -3.53
C ASP A 485 -22.30 9.71 -3.72
N PRO A 486 -21.38 10.09 -2.81
CA PRO A 486 -20.67 11.34 -2.98
C PRO A 486 -19.92 11.35 -4.32
N LYS A 487 -19.90 12.51 -5.00
CA LYS A 487 -19.31 12.68 -6.34
C LYS A 487 -20.01 11.85 -7.43
N ALA A 488 -21.34 11.67 -7.38
CA ALA A 488 -22.09 10.90 -8.36
C ALA A 488 -21.82 11.35 -9.82
N GLU A 489 -21.70 12.65 -10.08
CA GLU A 489 -21.39 13.20 -11.42
C GLU A 489 -20.03 12.72 -11.94
N HIS A 490 -18.99 12.78 -11.10
CA HIS A 490 -17.68 12.23 -11.48
C HIS A 490 -17.75 10.71 -11.71
N ARG A 491 -18.44 9.98 -10.81
CA ARG A 491 -18.60 8.54 -10.98
C ARG A 491 -19.22 8.15 -12.31
N TYR A 492 -20.25 8.86 -12.76
CA TYR A 492 -20.87 8.60 -14.07
C TYR A 492 -19.88 8.79 -15.22
N ALA A 493 -19.02 9.80 -15.16
CA ALA A 493 -18.01 10.01 -16.19
C ALA A 493 -16.97 8.88 -16.22
N TRP A 494 -16.60 8.34 -15.03
CA TRP A 494 -15.65 7.23 -14.93
C TRP A 494 -16.27 5.85 -15.26
N GLU A 495 -17.59 5.68 -15.23
CA GLU A 495 -18.23 4.39 -15.55
C GLU A 495 -18.04 3.96 -17.00
N SER A 496 -17.89 4.91 -17.94
CA SER A 496 -17.60 4.64 -19.35
C SER A 496 -16.12 4.50 -19.66
N PHE A 497 -15.24 4.89 -18.72
CA PHE A 497 -13.78 4.94 -18.92
C PHE A 497 -13.13 3.60 -18.59
N ASP A 498 -12.41 3.01 -19.56
CA ASP A 498 -11.64 1.78 -19.32
C ASP A 498 -10.22 2.07 -18.85
N MET A 499 -9.95 1.79 -17.57
CA MET A 499 -8.62 1.94 -16.98
C MET A 499 -7.82 0.64 -16.90
N ARG A 500 -8.30 -0.46 -17.49
CA ARG A 500 -7.66 -1.78 -17.44
C ARG A 500 -6.59 -1.96 -18.50
N GLU A 501 -6.81 -1.41 -19.68
CA GLU A 501 -5.88 -1.49 -20.80
C GLU A 501 -5.03 -0.22 -20.86
N TRP A 502 -3.97 -0.22 -20.10
CA TRP A 502 -2.93 0.77 -20.35
C TRP A 502 -2.31 0.51 -21.71
N GLY A 503 -2.22 1.54 -22.58
CA GLY A 503 -1.89 1.45 -24.01
C GLY A 503 -0.57 0.77 -24.37
N ALA A 504 -0.36 -0.41 -23.81
CA ALA A 504 0.78 -1.30 -24.05
C ALA A 504 0.97 -1.67 -25.54
N ASN A 505 -0.06 -1.49 -26.35
CA ASN A 505 -0.01 -1.75 -27.78
C ASN A 505 0.39 -0.52 -28.61
N ARG A 506 0.60 0.62 -28.02
CA ARG A 506 1.05 1.83 -28.73
C ARG A 506 2.57 1.92 -28.64
N VAL A 507 3.24 1.44 -29.68
CA VAL A 507 4.69 1.46 -29.87
C VAL A 507 5.24 2.89 -29.93
N ASP A 508 4.39 3.90 -30.12
CA ASP A 508 4.73 5.30 -30.36
C ASP A 508 5.06 6.10 -29.09
N PHE A 509 5.11 5.46 -27.94
CA PHE A 509 5.38 6.14 -26.66
C PHE A 509 6.86 6.40 -26.37
N TRP A 510 7.76 5.84 -27.17
CA TRP A 510 9.21 5.82 -26.89
C TRP A 510 10.04 6.68 -27.87
N ASP A 511 9.41 7.31 -28.86
CA ASP A 511 10.04 8.24 -29.79
C ASP A 511 10.06 9.71 -29.29
#